data_fb6bc4115e15215299f96561ee299545
#
_entry.id   fb6bc4115e15215299f96561ee299545
#
_cell.length_a   1.000
_cell.length_b   1.000
_cell.length_c   1.000
_cell.angle_alpha   90.00
_cell.angle_beta   90.00
_cell.angle_gamma   90.00
#
_symmetry.space_group_name_H-M   'P 1'
#
loop_
_entity.id
_entity.type
_entity.pdbx_description
1 polymer ?
#
loop_
_entity_poly.entity_id
_entity_poly.type
_entity_poly.pdbx_seq_one_letter_code
_entity_poly.pdbx_strand_id
1 'polypeptide(L)'
;WRDYWRSAFASVTAGYHLNKEHWSTIILDGTVPDDAIKNMIDESYRMVTDSPTKRIYEAVKKIPKGKVATYGQVAKMAGNPRMARAVGNALHKNPDPSTIPCHRVVNSKGKLAGEFVFGGPGVQASRLAAEGVMSEDGKIDLKKYGITLMKGRQ
;
A
#
# COMPACT_ATOMS: atom_id res chain seq x y z
N TRP A 1 -12.72 17.54 2.49
CA TRP A 1 -13.89 16.72 2.30
C TRP A 1 -14.84 16.77 3.51
N ARG A 2 -14.41 16.30 4.67
CA ARG A 2 -15.17 16.27 5.93
C ARG A 2 -15.76 17.63 6.31
N ASP A 3 -14.93 18.67 6.30
CA ASP A 3 -15.33 20.01 6.70
C ASP A 3 -16.27 20.66 5.69
N TYR A 4 -16.19 20.28 4.43
CA TYR A 4 -17.14 20.67 3.40
C TYR A 4 -18.57 20.21 3.74
N TRP A 5 -18.75 18.92 4.00
CA TRP A 5 -20.07 18.36 4.30
C TRP A 5 -20.67 18.89 5.60
N ARG A 6 -19.82 19.08 6.65
CA ARG A 6 -20.24 19.67 7.92
C ARG A 6 -20.63 21.14 7.82
N SER A 7 -20.05 21.88 6.86
CA SER A 7 -20.43 23.27 6.61
C SER A 7 -21.64 23.38 5.68
N ALA A 8 -21.83 22.42 4.78
CA ALA A 8 -22.93 22.41 3.83
C ALA A 8 -24.29 22.07 4.48
N PHE A 9 -24.29 21.20 5.49
CA PHE A 9 -25.52 20.72 6.13
C PHE A 9 -25.42 20.72 7.66
N ALA A 10 -26.33 21.38 8.32
CA ALA A 10 -26.40 21.42 9.80
C ALA A 10 -26.58 20.03 10.44
N SER A 11 -27.24 19.10 9.71
CA SER A 11 -27.48 17.73 10.15
C SER A 11 -26.27 16.79 9.92
N VAL A 12 -25.15 17.31 9.40
CA VAL A 12 -23.87 16.61 9.31
C VAL A 12 -22.93 17.13 10.39
N THR A 13 -22.71 16.36 11.43
CA THR A 13 -21.93 16.74 12.61
C THR A 13 -20.69 15.89 12.80
N ALA A 14 -19.83 16.25 13.75
CA ALA A 14 -18.72 15.41 14.16
C ALA A 14 -19.23 14.09 14.77
N GLY A 15 -18.48 13.00 14.57
CA GLY A 15 -18.84 11.68 15.09
C GLY A 15 -19.06 11.69 16.60
N TYR A 16 -20.20 11.16 17.04
CA TYR A 16 -20.53 11.01 18.44
C TYR A 16 -19.86 9.75 18.99
N HIS A 17 -19.13 9.85 20.10
CA HIS A 17 -18.32 8.76 20.68
C HIS A 17 -17.19 8.17 19.81
N LEU A 18 -16.91 8.75 18.65
CA LEU A 18 -15.85 8.30 17.72
C LEU A 18 -14.83 9.42 17.50
N ASN A 19 -13.69 9.08 16.94
CA ASN A 19 -12.68 10.07 16.58
C ASN A 19 -13.29 11.11 15.63
N LYS A 20 -13.42 12.35 16.12
CA LYS A 20 -14.05 13.47 15.39
C LYS A 20 -13.29 13.87 14.11
N GLU A 21 -12.03 13.50 14.00
CA GLU A 21 -11.24 13.76 12.80
C GLU A 21 -11.58 12.82 11.64
N HIS A 22 -12.05 11.61 11.93
CA HIS A 22 -12.29 10.59 10.92
C HIS A 22 -13.75 10.25 10.69
N TRP A 23 -14.61 10.56 11.66
CA TRP A 23 -16.02 10.16 11.62
C TRP A 23 -16.96 11.36 11.65
N SER A 24 -18.00 11.30 10.84
CA SER A 24 -19.13 12.23 10.86
C SER A 24 -20.43 11.47 11.12
N THR A 25 -21.33 12.12 11.80
CA THR A 25 -22.70 11.65 12.02
C THR A 25 -23.63 12.39 11.08
N ILE A 26 -24.49 11.67 10.39
CA ILE A 26 -25.55 12.24 9.54
C ILE A 26 -26.88 11.97 10.23
N ILE A 27 -27.61 13.04 10.56
CA ILE A 27 -28.95 12.93 11.13
C ILE A 27 -29.92 12.80 9.96
N LEU A 28 -30.67 11.71 9.92
CA LEU A 28 -31.64 11.42 8.85
C LEU A 28 -33.00 12.06 9.16
N ASP A 29 -33.03 13.39 9.20
CA ASP A 29 -34.22 14.21 9.46
C ASP A 29 -34.86 14.79 8.18
N GLY A 30 -34.37 14.35 7.02
CA GLY A 30 -34.83 14.78 5.70
C GLY A 30 -34.19 16.12 5.23
N THR A 31 -33.32 16.75 6.02
CA THR A 31 -32.66 18.00 5.64
C THR A 31 -31.47 17.79 4.71
N VAL A 32 -30.86 16.59 4.73
CA VAL A 32 -29.77 16.23 3.83
C VAL A 32 -30.37 15.44 2.65
N PRO A 33 -30.21 15.90 1.40
CA PRO A 33 -30.71 15.19 0.23
C PRO A 33 -30.10 13.78 0.10
N ASP A 34 -30.87 12.81 -0.37
CA ASP A 34 -30.44 11.41 -0.55
C ASP A 34 -29.19 11.29 -1.42
N ASP A 35 -29.07 12.12 -2.47
CA ASP A 35 -27.90 12.13 -3.33
C ASP A 35 -26.64 12.61 -2.59
N ALA A 36 -26.79 13.58 -1.68
CA ALA A 36 -25.67 14.02 -0.84
C ALA A 36 -25.24 12.90 0.12
N ILE A 37 -26.18 12.17 0.71
CA ILE A 37 -25.90 11.02 1.59
C ILE A 37 -25.15 9.93 0.81
N LYS A 38 -25.64 9.57 -0.38
CA LYS A 38 -24.99 8.60 -1.27
C LYS A 38 -23.55 9.01 -1.61
N ASN A 39 -23.36 10.28 -1.98
CA ASN A 39 -22.04 10.83 -2.30
C ASN A 39 -21.08 10.75 -1.09
N MET A 40 -21.57 11.05 0.12
CA MET A 40 -20.77 10.94 1.34
C MET A 40 -20.35 9.49 1.62
N ILE A 41 -21.26 8.54 1.41
CA ILE A 41 -20.97 7.10 1.59
C ILE A 41 -19.96 6.63 0.55
N ASP A 42 -20.16 6.94 -0.73
CA ASP A 42 -19.25 6.54 -1.81
C ASP A 42 -17.84 7.13 -1.61
N GLU A 43 -17.75 8.38 -1.22
CA GLU A 43 -16.48 9.05 -0.99
C GLU A 43 -15.76 8.47 0.25
N SER A 44 -16.49 8.20 1.33
CA SER A 44 -15.99 7.52 2.51
C SER A 44 -15.45 6.12 2.17
N TYR A 45 -16.20 5.37 1.37
CA TYR A 45 -15.80 4.04 0.90
C TYR A 45 -14.52 4.10 0.08
N ARG A 46 -14.41 5.05 -0.87
CA ARG A 46 -13.19 5.26 -1.67
C ARG A 46 -11.98 5.58 -0.79
N MET A 47 -12.14 6.46 0.19
CA MET A 47 -11.05 6.83 1.11
C MET A 47 -10.51 5.64 1.91
N VAL A 48 -11.38 4.71 2.32
CA VAL A 48 -10.98 3.50 3.07
C VAL A 48 -10.44 2.43 2.15
N THR A 49 -11.03 2.24 0.97
CA THR A 49 -10.65 1.17 0.03
C THR A 49 -9.46 1.50 -0.84
N ASP A 50 -9.21 2.78 -1.12
CA ASP A 50 -8.06 3.25 -1.90
C ASP A 50 -6.95 3.81 -1.00
N SER A 51 -6.67 3.15 0.11
CA SER A 51 -5.57 3.55 0.98
C SER A 51 -4.21 3.34 0.29
N PRO A 52 -3.21 4.22 0.56
CA PRO A 52 -1.84 4.02 0.06
C PRO A 52 -1.28 2.63 0.38
N THR A 53 -1.56 2.10 1.56
CA THR A 53 -1.15 0.76 1.99
C THR A 53 -1.75 -0.33 1.12
N LYS A 54 -3.04 -0.24 0.77
CA LYS A 54 -3.68 -1.19 -0.14
C LYS A 54 -3.06 -1.15 -1.53
N ARG A 55 -2.83 0.04 -2.09
CA ARG A 55 -2.15 0.20 -3.38
C ARG A 55 -0.74 -0.39 -3.38
N ILE A 56 0.00 -0.25 -2.27
CA ILE A 56 1.32 -0.87 -2.09
C ILE A 56 1.19 -2.41 -2.13
N TYR A 57 0.27 -3.00 -1.38
CA TYR A 57 0.08 -4.45 -1.38
C TYR A 57 -0.33 -4.99 -2.75
N GLU A 58 -1.24 -4.30 -3.45
CA GLU A 58 -1.62 -4.68 -4.83
C GLU A 58 -0.44 -4.57 -5.81
N ALA A 59 0.42 -3.57 -5.64
CA ALA A 59 1.65 -3.43 -6.43
C ALA A 59 2.61 -4.61 -6.17
N VAL A 60 2.80 -4.99 -4.90
CA VAL A 60 3.68 -6.11 -4.52
C VAL A 60 3.17 -7.45 -5.07
N LYS A 61 1.86 -7.68 -5.05
CA LYS A 61 1.24 -8.88 -5.63
C LYS A 61 1.51 -9.04 -7.14
N LYS A 62 1.75 -7.93 -7.85
CA LYS A 62 2.05 -7.95 -9.29
C LYS A 62 3.49 -8.36 -9.60
N ILE A 63 4.38 -8.45 -8.62
CA ILE A 63 5.76 -8.89 -8.83
C ILE A 63 5.74 -10.40 -9.11
N PRO A 64 6.14 -10.84 -10.30
CA PRO A 64 6.06 -12.26 -10.65
C PRO A 64 7.07 -13.09 -9.84
N LYS A 65 6.76 -14.39 -9.69
CA LYS A 65 7.69 -15.37 -9.12
C LYS A 65 9.00 -15.39 -9.92
N GLY A 66 10.13 -15.46 -9.22
CA GLY A 66 11.45 -15.42 -9.84
C GLY A 66 11.95 -14.02 -10.23
N LYS A 67 11.23 -12.98 -9.83
CA LYS A 67 11.61 -11.58 -10.02
C LYS A 67 11.56 -10.78 -8.71
N VAL A 68 12.30 -9.69 -8.70
CA VAL A 68 12.34 -8.75 -7.58
C VAL A 68 12.08 -7.32 -8.04
N ALA A 69 11.53 -6.51 -7.15
CA ALA A 69 11.35 -5.07 -7.35
C ALA A 69 12.07 -4.29 -6.26
N THR A 70 12.48 -3.07 -6.56
CA THR A 70 12.98 -2.16 -5.54
C THR A 70 11.83 -1.44 -4.83
N TYR A 71 12.06 -0.93 -3.61
CA TYR A 71 11.07 -0.10 -2.91
C TYR A 71 10.59 1.07 -3.76
N GLY A 72 11.48 1.70 -4.52
CA GLY A 72 11.14 2.79 -5.45
C GLY A 72 10.26 2.34 -6.61
N GLN A 73 10.50 1.15 -7.17
CA GLN A 73 9.65 0.57 -8.21
C GLN A 73 8.25 0.25 -7.68
N VAL A 74 8.15 -0.34 -6.51
CA VAL A 74 6.85 -0.60 -5.86
C VAL A 74 6.10 0.70 -5.59
N ALA A 75 6.78 1.73 -5.07
CA ALA A 75 6.20 3.04 -4.85
C ALA A 75 5.63 3.64 -6.16
N LYS A 76 6.38 3.55 -7.24
CA LYS A 76 5.95 4.00 -8.58
C LYS A 76 4.74 3.20 -9.08
N MET A 77 4.74 1.88 -8.91
CA MET A 77 3.60 1.02 -9.26
C MET A 77 2.36 1.33 -8.43
N ALA A 78 2.53 1.74 -7.17
CA ALA A 78 1.45 2.17 -6.29
C ALA A 78 0.94 3.59 -6.56
N GLY A 79 1.50 4.28 -7.56
CA GLY A 79 1.04 5.58 -8.05
C GLY A 79 1.80 6.79 -7.53
N ASN A 80 2.78 6.64 -6.63
CA ASN A 80 3.57 7.75 -6.13
C ASN A 80 5.04 7.34 -5.86
N PRO A 81 5.99 7.76 -6.72
CA PRO A 81 7.41 7.40 -6.58
C PRO A 81 8.05 7.85 -5.26
N ARG A 82 7.46 8.84 -4.58
CA ARG A 82 7.98 9.37 -3.31
C ARG A 82 7.62 8.49 -2.10
N MET A 83 6.82 7.44 -2.28
CA MET A 83 6.33 6.59 -1.20
C MET A 83 7.27 5.43 -0.82
N ALA A 84 8.53 5.41 -1.23
CA ALA A 84 9.44 4.29 -0.95
C ALA A 84 9.56 3.95 0.55
N ARG A 85 9.57 4.96 1.43
CA ARG A 85 9.55 4.75 2.89
C ARG A 85 8.23 4.13 3.37
N ALA A 86 7.10 4.59 2.83
CA ALA A 86 5.79 4.03 3.14
C ALA A 86 5.67 2.57 2.67
N VAL A 87 6.29 2.21 1.54
CA VAL A 87 6.41 0.81 1.09
C VAL A 87 7.12 -0.03 2.15
N GLY A 88 8.27 0.42 2.63
CA GLY A 88 8.99 -0.28 3.71
C GLY A 88 8.13 -0.49 4.95
N ASN A 89 7.45 0.56 5.42
CA ASN A 89 6.57 0.49 6.60
C ASN A 89 5.38 -0.45 6.38
N ALA A 90 4.76 -0.43 5.20
CA ALA A 90 3.65 -1.31 4.87
C ALA A 90 4.08 -2.79 4.84
N LEU A 91 5.24 -3.08 4.23
CA LEU A 91 5.77 -4.45 4.15
C LEU A 91 6.20 -4.98 5.51
N HIS A 92 6.70 -4.13 6.39
CA HIS A 92 7.02 -4.51 7.78
C HIS A 92 5.77 -4.95 8.57
N LYS A 93 4.61 -4.39 8.24
CA LYS A 93 3.30 -4.70 8.84
C LYS A 93 2.47 -5.67 8.00
N ASN A 94 3.07 -6.34 7.03
CA ASN A 94 2.36 -7.22 6.09
C ASN A 94 1.51 -8.26 6.85
N PRO A 95 0.19 -8.25 6.71
CA PRO A 95 -0.72 -9.14 7.44
C PRO A 95 -0.71 -10.57 6.88
N ASP A 96 -0.31 -10.74 5.62
CA ASP A 96 -0.36 -12.03 4.93
C ASP A 96 0.80 -12.21 3.95
N PRO A 97 1.95 -12.70 4.43
CA PRO A 97 3.13 -12.96 3.59
C PRO A 97 2.94 -14.07 2.55
N SER A 98 1.86 -14.83 2.64
CA SER A 98 1.54 -15.90 1.67
C SER A 98 0.94 -15.35 0.38
N THR A 99 0.10 -14.32 0.48
CA THR A 99 -0.56 -13.68 -0.67
C THR A 99 0.16 -12.40 -1.12
N ILE A 100 0.84 -11.72 -0.19
CA ILE A 100 1.60 -10.50 -0.46
C ILE A 100 3.09 -10.83 -0.40
N PRO A 101 3.76 -11.08 -1.54
CA PRO A 101 5.13 -11.59 -1.58
C PRO A 101 6.16 -10.50 -1.25
N CYS A 102 6.16 -10.02 -0.01
CA CYS A 102 7.05 -8.97 0.47
C CYS A 102 8.54 -9.33 0.33
N HIS A 103 8.88 -10.62 0.34
CA HIS A 103 10.25 -11.09 0.12
C HIS A 103 10.83 -10.74 -1.25
N ARG A 104 9.98 -10.42 -2.25
CA ARG A 104 10.39 -9.99 -3.60
C ARG A 104 10.76 -8.50 -3.67
N VAL A 105 10.76 -7.78 -2.55
CA VAL A 105 11.10 -6.36 -2.51
C VAL A 105 12.47 -6.16 -1.87
N VAL A 106 13.36 -5.46 -2.58
CA VAL A 106 14.73 -5.19 -2.19
C VAL A 106 15.06 -3.70 -2.26
N ASN A 107 16.21 -3.27 -1.75
CA ASN A 107 16.62 -1.88 -1.87
C ASN A 107 17.10 -1.55 -3.30
N SER A 108 17.41 -0.28 -3.55
CA SER A 108 17.86 0.22 -4.86
C SER A 108 19.17 -0.42 -5.36
N LYS A 109 19.95 -1.02 -4.47
CA LYS A 109 21.19 -1.74 -4.78
C LYS A 109 21.02 -3.26 -4.82
N GLY A 110 19.79 -3.76 -4.74
CA GLY A 110 19.49 -5.19 -4.67
C GLY A 110 19.75 -5.84 -3.32
N LYS A 111 20.13 -5.08 -2.30
CA LYS A 111 20.42 -5.62 -0.98
C LYS A 111 19.14 -6.10 -0.30
N LEU A 112 19.20 -7.27 0.32
CA LEU A 112 18.12 -7.84 1.12
C LEU A 112 17.88 -7.01 2.38
N ALA A 113 16.68 -7.11 2.95
CA ALA A 113 16.32 -6.43 4.19
C ALA A 113 17.14 -6.96 5.38
N GLY A 114 17.28 -6.13 6.41
CA GLY A 114 18.05 -6.49 7.61
C GLY A 114 17.42 -7.63 8.43
N GLU A 115 18.15 -8.06 9.43
CA GLU A 115 17.93 -9.29 10.20
C GLU A 115 16.56 -9.49 10.83
N PHE A 116 15.80 -8.41 11.07
CA PHE A 116 14.51 -8.47 11.78
C PHE A 116 13.28 -8.30 10.86
N VAL A 117 13.48 -8.31 9.56
CA VAL A 117 12.41 -8.10 8.58
C VAL A 117 12.03 -9.45 7.96
N PHE A 118 10.74 -9.66 7.70
CA PHE A 118 10.18 -10.85 7.04
C PHE A 118 10.36 -12.19 7.77
N GLY A 119 10.53 -12.20 9.08
CA GLY A 119 10.59 -13.42 9.89
C GLY A 119 11.99 -13.84 10.32
N GLY A 120 13.00 -12.98 10.14
CA GLY A 120 14.35 -13.19 10.67
C GLY A 120 15.45 -13.33 9.63
N PRO A 121 16.70 -13.52 10.08
CA PRO A 121 17.88 -13.60 9.21
C PRO A 121 17.76 -14.72 8.18
N GLY A 122 18.02 -14.41 6.93
CA GLY A 122 18.05 -15.39 5.85
C GLY A 122 16.70 -15.88 5.34
N VAL A 123 15.58 -15.55 5.97
CA VAL A 123 14.23 -15.96 5.50
C VAL A 123 13.92 -15.37 4.14
N GLN A 124 14.25 -14.11 3.91
CA GLN A 124 14.06 -13.49 2.60
C GLN A 124 14.88 -14.17 1.51
N ALA A 125 16.17 -14.43 1.77
CA ALA A 125 17.07 -15.13 0.86
C ALA A 125 16.56 -16.56 0.55
N SER A 126 16.12 -17.28 1.57
CA SER A 126 15.60 -18.64 1.43
C SER A 126 14.34 -18.70 0.58
N ARG A 127 13.40 -17.77 0.78
CA ARG A 127 12.16 -17.66 -0.04
C ARG A 127 12.47 -17.31 -1.49
N LEU A 128 13.41 -16.39 -1.72
CA LEU A 128 13.86 -16.03 -3.06
C LEU A 128 14.56 -17.18 -3.76
N ALA A 129 15.43 -17.93 -3.06
CA ALA A 129 16.11 -19.10 -3.60
C ALA A 129 15.12 -20.19 -4.00
N ALA A 130 14.04 -20.40 -3.24
CA ALA A 130 12.96 -21.32 -3.61
C ALA A 130 12.21 -20.90 -4.90
N GLU A 131 12.31 -19.65 -5.28
CA GLU A 131 11.78 -19.11 -6.55
C GLU A 131 12.83 -19.05 -7.68
N GLY A 132 14.04 -19.52 -7.44
CA GLY A 132 15.14 -19.49 -8.40
C GLY A 132 15.92 -18.17 -8.42
N VAL A 133 15.69 -17.28 -7.47
CA VAL A 133 16.41 -16.01 -7.31
C VAL A 133 17.56 -16.19 -6.34
N MET A 134 18.78 -16.22 -6.84
CA MET A 134 19.97 -16.42 -6.03
C MET A 134 20.54 -15.08 -5.55
N SER A 135 20.94 -15.03 -4.28
CA SER A 135 21.66 -13.91 -3.71
C SER A 135 23.14 -14.21 -3.57
N GLU A 136 23.97 -13.24 -3.84
CA GLU A 136 25.42 -13.26 -3.60
C GLU A 136 25.75 -12.16 -2.58
N ASP A 137 26.39 -12.53 -1.48
CA ASP A 137 26.74 -11.60 -0.37
C ASP A 137 25.55 -10.73 0.11
N GLY A 138 24.33 -11.32 0.19
CA GLY A 138 23.14 -10.61 0.61
C GLY A 138 22.59 -9.62 -0.40
N LYS A 139 23.00 -9.73 -1.66
CA LYS A 139 22.51 -8.91 -2.76
C LYS A 139 21.92 -9.75 -3.89
N ILE A 140 20.93 -9.20 -4.55
CA ILE A 140 20.32 -9.75 -5.76
C ILE A 140 20.80 -8.97 -6.98
N ASP A 141 21.16 -9.65 -8.04
CA ASP A 141 21.48 -9.02 -9.33
C ASP A 141 20.20 -8.47 -9.96
N LEU A 142 20.02 -7.16 -9.87
CA LEU A 142 18.84 -6.47 -10.42
C LEU A 142 18.78 -6.48 -11.95
N LYS A 143 19.91 -6.67 -12.63
CA LYS A 143 19.91 -6.81 -14.10
C LYS A 143 19.30 -8.14 -14.52
N LYS A 144 19.54 -9.19 -13.74
CA LYS A 144 19.04 -10.55 -14.01
C LYS A 144 17.62 -10.76 -13.50
N TYR A 145 17.35 -10.35 -12.27
CA TYR A 145 16.11 -10.67 -11.55
C TYR A 145 15.17 -9.49 -11.34
N GLY A 146 15.62 -8.25 -11.61
CA GLY A 146 14.78 -7.06 -11.45
C GLY A 146 13.62 -7.04 -12.44
N ILE A 147 12.46 -6.52 -11.98
CA ILE A 147 11.35 -6.21 -12.91
C ILE A 147 11.71 -5.02 -13.78
N THR A 148 11.24 -5.04 -15.03
CA THR A 148 11.28 -3.88 -15.92
C THR A 148 9.93 -3.19 -15.85
N LEU A 149 9.87 -1.97 -15.31
CA LEU A 149 8.68 -1.15 -15.45
C LEU A 149 8.62 -0.61 -16.87
N MET A 150 7.57 -0.93 -17.61
CA MET A 150 7.33 -0.26 -18.88
C MET A 150 7.28 1.24 -18.60
N LYS A 151 8.09 2.02 -19.32
CA LYS A 151 7.95 3.48 -19.34
C LYS A 151 6.54 3.72 -19.85
N GLY A 152 5.66 4.22 -18.97
CA GLY A 152 4.34 4.64 -19.39
C GLY A 152 4.51 5.56 -20.59
N ARG A 153 3.77 5.31 -21.66
CA ARG A 153 3.68 6.25 -22.79
C ARG A 153 3.22 7.58 -22.17
N GLN A 154 4.10 8.55 -22.25
CA GLN A 154 3.72 9.94 -21.96
C GLN A 154 2.74 10.39 -23.02
#